data_aaed7998b30c5ad01bad4718c769d052
#
_entry.id   aaed7998b30c5ad01bad4718c769d052
#
_cell.length_a   1.000
_cell.length_b   1.000
_cell.length_c   1.000
_cell.angle_alpha   90.00
_cell.angle_beta   90.00
_cell.angle_gamma   90.00
#
_symmetry.space_group_name_H-M   'P 1'
#
loop_
_entity.id
_entity.type
_entity.pdbx_description
1 polymer ?
#
loop_
_entity_poly.entity_id
_entity_poly.type
_entity_poly.pdbx_seq_one_letter_code
_entity_poly.pdbx_strand_id
1 'polypeptide(L)' 'MRLLIVEDEKQICDAVAKSLYDAGYEVDTCYDGEEALECILTENYDLVVLDLNLPGMDGMEILKELRQS' A
#
# COMPACT_ATOMS: atom_id res chain seq x y z
N MET A 1 -14.11 0.26 -5.70
CA MET A 1 -13.21 -0.22 -4.65
C MET A 1 -11.85 0.41 -4.83
N ARG A 2 -11.31 1.00 -3.79
CA ARG A 2 -10.03 1.72 -3.83
C ARG A 2 -8.95 0.93 -3.10
N LEU A 3 -7.83 0.68 -3.78
CA LEU A 3 -6.75 -0.16 -3.28
C LEU A 3 -5.46 0.63 -3.17
N LEU A 4 -4.65 0.31 -2.16
CA LEU A 4 -3.29 0.81 -2.04
C LEU A 4 -2.34 -0.38 -2.15
N ILE A 5 -1.36 -0.29 -3.06
CA ILE A 5 -0.30 -1.29 -3.21
C ILE A 5 0.98 -0.70 -2.67
N VAL A 6 1.58 -1.36 -1.69
CA VAL A 6 2.81 -0.92 -1.03
C VAL A 6 3.91 -1.94 -1.27
N GLU A 7 4.90 -1.59 -2.07
CA GLU A 7 6.00 -2.47 -2.47
C GLU A 7 7.21 -1.62 -2.83
N ASP A 8 8.38 -1.94 -2.29
CA ASP A 8 9.60 -1.16 -2.52
C ASP A 8 10.19 -1.35 -3.92
N GLU A 9 9.95 -2.50 -4.54
CA GLU A 9 10.36 -2.71 -5.94
C GLU A 9 9.33 -2.12 -6.89
N LYS A 10 9.68 -1.00 -7.51
CA LYS A 10 8.78 -0.26 -8.38
C LYS A 10 8.18 -1.11 -9.49
N GLN A 11 9.00 -1.94 -10.14
CA GLN A 11 8.54 -2.77 -11.24
C GLN A 11 7.46 -3.74 -10.81
N ILE A 12 7.62 -4.36 -9.64
CA ILE A 12 6.63 -5.28 -9.09
C ILE A 12 5.38 -4.52 -8.68
N CYS A 13 5.55 -3.43 -7.97
CA CYS A 13 4.43 -2.59 -7.54
C CYS A 13 3.59 -2.12 -8.73
N ASP A 14 4.24 -1.60 -9.75
CA ASP A 14 3.55 -1.07 -10.91
C ASP A 14 2.86 -2.17 -11.73
N ALA A 15 3.46 -3.36 -11.82
CA ALA A 15 2.86 -4.49 -12.51
C ALA A 15 1.59 -4.97 -11.80
N VAL A 16 1.63 -5.09 -10.48
CA VAL A 16 0.46 -5.48 -9.68
C VAL A 16 -0.63 -4.43 -9.80
N ALA A 17 -0.26 -3.16 -9.67
CA ALA A 17 -1.20 -2.05 -9.76
C ALA A 17 -1.90 -2.01 -11.13
N LYS A 18 -1.13 -2.23 -12.20
CA LYS A 18 -1.69 -2.26 -13.55
C LYS A 18 -2.70 -3.39 -13.71
N SER A 19 -2.39 -4.58 -13.21
CA SER A 19 -3.30 -5.72 -13.27
C SER A 19 -4.62 -5.42 -12.56
N LEU A 20 -4.56 -4.79 -11.40
CA LEU A 20 -5.75 -4.44 -10.63
C LEU A 20 -6.53 -3.30 -11.29
N TYR A 21 -5.83 -2.31 -11.83
CA TYR A 21 -6.46 -1.23 -12.57
C TYR A 21 -7.22 -1.77 -13.80
N ASP A 22 -6.59 -2.68 -14.54
CA ASP A 22 -7.21 -3.31 -15.71
C ASP A 22 -8.45 -4.14 -15.33
N ALA A 23 -8.49 -4.63 -14.10
CA ALA A 23 -9.65 -5.35 -13.56
C ALA A 23 -10.78 -4.42 -13.08
N GLY A 24 -10.60 -3.10 -13.15
CA GLY A 24 -11.64 -2.14 -12.84
C GLY A 24 -11.54 -1.48 -11.46
N TYR A 25 -10.45 -1.67 -10.74
CA TYR A 25 -10.25 -1.04 -9.43
C TYR A 25 -9.55 0.32 -9.53
N GLU A 26 -9.80 1.18 -8.56
CA GLU A 26 -8.99 2.37 -8.35
C GLU A 26 -7.76 1.96 -7.55
N VAL A 27 -6.56 2.24 -8.05
CA VAL A 27 -5.32 1.76 -7.44
C VAL A 27 -4.34 2.90 -7.26
N ASP A 28 -3.87 3.08 -6.02
CA ASP A 28 -2.75 3.95 -5.70
C ASP A 28 -1.53 3.09 -5.38
N THR A 29 -0.34 3.62 -5.62
CA THR A 29 0.91 2.92 -5.34
C THR A 29 1.76 3.68 -4.34
N CYS A 30 2.53 2.93 -3.54
CA CYS A 30 3.47 3.50 -2.60
C CYS A 30 4.68 2.57 -2.51
N TYR A 31 5.87 3.14 -2.39
CA TYR A 31 7.12 2.38 -2.42
C TYR A 31 7.86 2.37 -1.08
N ASP A 32 7.28 2.99 -0.07
CA ASP A 32 7.92 3.22 1.23
C ASP A 32 6.90 3.08 2.34
N GLY A 33 7.30 2.44 3.45
CA GLY A 33 6.38 2.18 4.57
C GLY A 33 5.89 3.44 5.27
N GLU A 34 6.72 4.47 5.40
CA GLU A 34 6.31 5.71 6.03
C GLU A 34 5.30 6.47 5.18
N GLU A 35 5.54 6.53 3.87
CA GLU A 35 4.58 7.12 2.93
C GLU A 35 3.26 6.34 2.94
N ALA A 36 3.35 5.01 3.00
CA ALA A 36 2.15 4.17 3.05
C ALA A 36 1.31 4.47 4.28
N LEU A 37 1.93 4.59 5.43
CA LEU A 37 1.21 4.91 6.66
C LEU A 37 0.51 6.26 6.55
N GLU A 38 1.18 7.27 6.02
CA GLU A 38 0.59 8.58 5.79
C GLU A 38 -0.60 8.49 4.85
N CYS A 39 -0.49 7.76 3.75
CA CYS A 39 -1.59 7.57 2.81
C CYS A 39 -2.79 6.88 3.47
N ILE A 40 -2.54 5.84 4.24
CA ILE A 40 -3.60 5.08 4.93
C ILE A 40 -4.33 5.96 5.93
N LEU A 41 -3.62 6.82 6.63
CA LEU A 41 -4.21 7.70 7.64
C LEU A 41 -5.00 8.87 7.04
N THR A 42 -4.67 9.28 5.81
CA THR A 42 -5.28 10.45 5.17
C THR A 42 -6.31 10.13 4.12
N GLU A 43 -6.30 8.90 3.58
CA GLU A 43 -7.18 8.46 2.51
C GLU A 43 -7.99 7.25 2.93
N ASN A 44 -9.12 7.03 2.26
CA ASN A 44 -9.98 5.88 2.54
C ASN A 44 -9.71 4.77 1.52
N TYR A 45 -9.05 3.72 1.96
CA TYR A 45 -8.81 2.52 1.14
C TYR A 45 -9.69 1.38 1.61
N ASP A 46 -10.19 0.60 0.66
CA ASP A 46 -10.96 -0.61 0.94
C ASP A 46 -10.03 -1.79 1.24
N LEU A 47 -8.84 -1.79 0.63
CA LEU A 47 -7.85 -2.84 0.82
C LEU A 47 -6.46 -2.28 0.64
N VAL A 48 -5.51 -2.75 1.46
CA VAL A 48 -4.10 -2.39 1.35
C VAL A 48 -3.29 -3.67 1.18
N VAL A 49 -2.47 -3.73 0.12
CA VAL A 49 -1.56 -4.84 -0.14
C VAL A 49 -0.15 -4.41 0.27
N LEU A 50 0.39 -5.09 1.29
CA LEU A 50 1.68 -4.73 1.90
C LEU A 50 2.77 -5.76 1.62
N ASP A 51 3.98 -5.28 1.31
CA ASP A 51 5.21 -6.05 1.41
C ASP A 51 5.79 -5.85 2.80
N LEU A 52 6.04 -6.95 3.53
CA LEU A 52 6.53 -6.90 4.91
C LEU A 52 8.00 -6.44 5.04
N ASN A 53 8.72 -6.34 3.93
CA ASN A 53 10.13 -5.96 3.91
C ASN A 53 10.35 -4.53 3.38
N LEU A 54 9.41 -3.64 3.62
CA LEU A 54 9.49 -2.26 3.15
C LEU A 54 10.60 -1.47 3.86
N PRO A 55 11.29 -0.57 3.14
CA PRO A 55 12.19 0.36 3.78
C PRO A 55 11.42 1.38 4.62
N GLY A 56 12.06 1.91 5.63
CA GLY A 56 11.48 2.92 6.51
C GLY A 56 10.64 2.36 7.65
N MET A 57 9.73 1.44 7.36
CA MET A 57 8.84 0.86 8.36
C MET A 57 8.39 -0.51 7.87
N ASP A 58 8.43 -1.54 8.68
CA ASP A 58 7.97 -2.86 8.24
C ASP A 58 6.45 -2.98 8.27
N GLY A 59 5.93 -3.97 7.53
CA GLY A 59 4.49 -4.16 7.39
C GLY A 59 3.79 -4.44 8.71
N MET A 60 4.46 -5.09 9.67
CA MET A 60 3.88 -5.35 10.99
C MET A 60 3.70 -4.07 11.79
N GLU A 61 4.65 -3.14 11.68
CA GLU A 61 4.53 -1.84 12.33
C GLU A 61 3.37 -1.02 11.76
N ILE A 62 3.18 -1.07 10.44
CA ILE A 62 2.05 -0.39 9.79
C ILE A 62 0.73 -0.97 10.30
N LEU A 63 0.62 -2.29 10.36
CA LEU A 63 -0.59 -2.95 10.86
C LEU A 63 -0.86 -2.59 12.33
N LYS A 64 0.19 -2.50 13.14
CA LYS A 64 0.07 -2.12 14.54
C LYS A 64 -0.48 -0.71 14.69
N GLU A 65 0.03 0.24 13.90
CA GLU A 65 -0.46 1.62 13.90
C GLU A 65 -1.93 1.68 13.49
N LEU A 66 -2.32 0.94 12.48
CA LEU A 66 -3.71 0.90 12.02
C LEU A 66 -4.66 0.37 13.09
N ARG A 67 -4.23 -0.59 13.90
CA ARG A 67 -5.04 -1.15 14.98
C ARG A 67 -5.22 -0.18 16.13
N GLN A 68 -4.33 0.79 16.29
CA GLN A 68 -4.38 1.77 17.36
C GLN A 68 -5.15 3.04 16.97
N SER A 69 -5.47 3.20 15.71
CA SER A 69 -6.14 4.42 15.21
C SER A 69 -7.65 4.27 15.03
#